data_30c93d0e5ff9e9f39a94086e0f1d8737
#
_entry.id   30c93d0e5ff9e9f39a94086e0f1d8737
#
_cell.length_a   1.000
_cell.length_b   1.000
_cell.length_c   1.000
_cell.angle_alpha   90.00
_cell.angle_beta   90.00
_cell.angle_gamma   90.00
#
_symmetry.space_group_name_H-M   'P 1'
#
loop_
_entity.id
_entity.type
_entity.pdbx_description
1 polymer ?
#
loop_
_entity_poly.entity_id
_entity_poly.type
_entity_poly.pdbx_seq_one_letter_code
_entity_poly.pdbx_strand_id
1 'polypeptide(L)'
;MISAIVQAREDSSRLPNKVLKKIINKENSISLIIKRLNKSKYIKKIIIAVPHESKKFDYLKKKFKNIELFKGKKHNVLDRYYSAASFFNVTTVVRITSDCPLIDFRLLDKMIKNFKKLKVNYYSNCITRTFPDGYDIEIFDLKK
;
A
#
# COMPACT_ATOMS: atom_id res chain seq x y z
N MET A 1 0.66 13.83 -7.55
CA MET A 1 -0.17 13.44 -6.39
C MET A 1 0.48 12.28 -5.67
N ILE A 2 0.69 12.38 -4.33
CA ILE A 2 1.24 11.29 -3.51
C ILE A 2 0.11 10.35 -3.10
N SER A 3 0.24 9.07 -3.43
CA SER A 3 -0.76 8.06 -3.09
C SER A 3 -0.10 6.79 -2.57
N ALA A 4 -0.75 6.14 -1.60
CA ALA A 4 -0.34 4.82 -1.16
C ALA A 4 -0.96 3.77 -2.07
N ILE A 5 -0.14 2.84 -2.57
CA ILE A 5 -0.60 1.66 -3.28
C ILE A 5 -0.29 0.45 -2.43
N VAL A 6 -1.34 -0.22 -1.98
CA VAL A 6 -1.27 -1.44 -1.16
C VAL A 6 -1.59 -2.62 -2.05
N GLN A 7 -0.58 -3.44 -2.32
CA GLN A 7 -0.79 -4.66 -3.07
C GLN A 7 -1.33 -5.76 -2.16
N ALA A 8 -2.39 -6.43 -2.59
CA ALA A 8 -2.97 -7.56 -1.88
C ALA A 8 -3.35 -8.69 -2.84
N ARG A 9 -3.31 -9.93 -2.34
CA ARG A 9 -3.77 -11.12 -3.05
C ARG A 9 -4.36 -12.13 -2.07
N GLU A 10 -5.27 -12.96 -2.56
CA GLU A 10 -5.94 -14.00 -1.77
C GLU A 10 -5.07 -15.25 -1.64
N ASP A 11 -4.34 -15.58 -2.70
CA ASP A 11 -3.58 -16.82 -2.88
C ASP A 11 -2.16 -16.72 -2.32
N SER A 12 -2.03 -16.69 -1.01
CA SER A 12 -0.74 -16.89 -0.36
C SER A 12 -0.49 -18.40 -0.21
N SER A 13 0.61 -18.92 -0.76
CA SER A 13 0.97 -20.35 -0.68
C SER A 13 1.15 -20.83 0.76
N ARG A 14 1.80 -20.01 1.61
CA ARG A 14 2.06 -20.34 3.03
C ARG A 14 0.83 -20.21 3.93
N LEU A 15 -0.01 -19.23 3.69
CA LEU A 15 -1.23 -18.99 4.48
C LEU A 15 -2.31 -18.37 3.59
N PRO A 16 -3.22 -19.17 3.02
CA PRO A 16 -4.29 -18.67 2.17
C PRO A 16 -5.14 -17.62 2.88
N ASN A 17 -5.50 -16.56 2.14
CA ASN A 17 -6.28 -15.43 2.65
C ASN A 17 -5.66 -14.70 3.86
N LYS A 18 -4.34 -14.78 4.09
CA LYS A 18 -3.69 -14.21 5.28
C LYS A 18 -4.08 -12.77 5.56
N VAL A 19 -4.17 -11.94 4.51
CA VAL A 19 -4.46 -10.49 4.63
C VAL A 19 -5.93 -10.19 4.96
N LEU A 20 -6.82 -11.19 4.81
CA LEU A 20 -8.24 -11.12 5.11
C LEU A 20 -8.59 -11.78 6.45
N LYS A 21 -7.67 -12.55 7.06
CA LYS A 21 -7.88 -13.14 8.38
C LYS A 21 -7.96 -12.06 9.44
N LYS A 22 -8.92 -12.22 10.36
CA LYS A 22 -9.05 -11.33 11.52
C LYS A 22 -7.84 -11.46 12.43
N ILE A 23 -7.25 -10.36 12.86
CA ILE A 23 -6.06 -10.30 13.70
C ILE A 23 -6.42 -9.70 15.07
N ILE A 24 -6.91 -8.46 15.09
CA ILE A 24 -7.22 -7.70 16.30
C ILE A 24 -8.60 -7.06 16.17
N ASN A 25 -9.43 -7.16 17.20
CA ASN A 25 -10.76 -6.51 17.26
C ASN A 25 -11.61 -6.74 16.00
N LYS A 26 -11.62 -7.97 15.48
CA LYS A 26 -12.31 -8.36 14.24
C LYS A 26 -11.79 -7.68 12.97
N GLU A 27 -10.69 -6.92 13.03
CA GLU A 27 -10.05 -6.31 11.88
C GLU A 27 -9.00 -7.25 11.26
N ASN A 28 -8.89 -7.22 9.95
CA ASN A 28 -7.84 -7.91 9.21
C ASN A 28 -6.68 -6.97 8.86
N SER A 29 -5.58 -7.55 8.36
CA SER A 29 -4.35 -6.80 8.03
C SER A 29 -4.63 -5.60 7.13
N ILE A 30 -5.35 -5.79 6.03
CA ILE A 30 -5.59 -4.71 5.06
C ILE A 30 -6.45 -3.59 5.63
N SER A 31 -7.44 -3.91 6.47
CA SER A 31 -8.25 -2.89 7.15
C SER A 31 -7.43 -2.07 8.14
N LEU A 32 -6.51 -2.71 8.87
CA LEU A 32 -5.59 -2.02 9.78
C LEU A 32 -4.64 -1.07 9.03
N ILE A 33 -4.08 -1.53 7.90
CA ILE A 33 -3.23 -0.70 7.03
C ILE A 33 -4.00 0.53 6.55
N ILE A 34 -5.20 0.36 6.01
CA ILE A 34 -6.03 1.47 5.53
C ILE A 34 -6.29 2.49 6.65
N LYS A 35 -6.69 2.02 7.84
CA LYS A 35 -6.92 2.89 9.00
C LYS A 35 -5.68 3.69 9.40
N ARG A 36 -4.48 3.09 9.30
CA ARG A 36 -3.21 3.76 9.60
C ARG A 36 -2.82 4.75 8.53
N LEU A 37 -2.92 4.38 7.25
CA LEU A 37 -2.64 5.26 6.13
C LEU A 37 -3.55 6.50 6.10
N ASN A 38 -4.81 6.36 6.53
CA ASN A 38 -5.75 7.47 6.65
C ASN A 38 -5.34 8.53 7.68
N LYS A 39 -4.41 8.23 8.58
CA LYS A 39 -3.86 9.20 9.55
C LYS A 39 -2.70 10.00 8.97
N SER A 40 -2.17 9.63 7.82
CA SER A 40 -1.09 10.37 7.16
C SER A 40 -1.57 11.73 6.64
N LYS A 41 -0.75 12.76 6.86
CA LYS A 41 -1.00 14.13 6.36
C LYS A 41 -0.70 14.27 4.86
N TYR A 42 0.07 13.35 4.28
CA TYR A 42 0.58 13.46 2.91
C TYR A 42 -0.13 12.56 1.91
N ILE A 43 -0.68 11.44 2.38
CA ILE A 43 -1.40 10.50 1.50
C ILE A 43 -2.73 11.11 1.07
N LYS A 44 -2.89 11.33 -0.22
CA LYS A 44 -4.12 11.89 -0.80
C LYS A 44 -5.12 10.83 -1.24
N LYS A 45 -4.62 9.65 -1.60
CA LYS A 45 -5.44 8.52 -2.05
C LYS A 45 -4.80 7.21 -1.62
N ILE A 46 -5.61 6.24 -1.24
CA ILE A 46 -5.18 4.87 -0.94
C ILE A 46 -5.76 3.97 -2.03
N ILE A 47 -4.90 3.27 -2.74
CA ILE A 47 -5.26 2.37 -3.83
C ILE A 47 -4.94 0.95 -3.40
N ILE A 48 -5.93 0.07 -3.39
CA ILE A 48 -5.75 -1.36 -3.13
C ILE A 48 -5.64 -2.06 -4.47
N ALA A 49 -4.44 -2.53 -4.79
CA ALA A 49 -4.13 -3.18 -6.06
C ALA A 49 -4.20 -4.71 -5.92
N VAL A 50 -5.19 -5.34 -6.57
CA VAL A 50 -5.49 -6.77 -6.47
C VAL A 50 -5.48 -7.45 -7.84
N PRO A 51 -5.38 -8.78 -7.93
CA PRO A 51 -5.58 -9.52 -9.17
C PRO A 51 -6.98 -9.31 -9.77
N HIS A 52 -7.12 -9.41 -11.10
CA HIS A 52 -8.39 -9.20 -11.82
C HIS A 52 -9.53 -10.07 -11.27
N GLU A 53 -9.24 -11.32 -10.95
CA GLU A 53 -10.20 -12.31 -10.48
C GLU A 53 -10.62 -12.13 -9.02
N SER A 54 -9.92 -11.27 -8.26
CA SER A 54 -10.18 -11.08 -6.82
C SER A 54 -11.51 -10.36 -6.58
N LYS A 55 -12.44 -11.02 -5.89
CA LYS A 55 -13.73 -10.46 -5.45
C LYS A 55 -13.78 -10.20 -3.95
N LYS A 56 -12.93 -10.88 -3.17
CA LYS A 56 -12.94 -10.81 -1.70
C LYS A 56 -12.52 -9.44 -1.13
N PHE A 57 -12.00 -8.53 -1.95
CA PHE A 57 -11.63 -7.18 -1.52
C PHE A 57 -12.71 -6.12 -1.80
N ASP A 58 -13.77 -6.47 -2.54
CA ASP A 58 -14.79 -5.50 -2.99
C ASP A 58 -15.53 -4.85 -1.80
N TYR A 59 -15.63 -5.56 -0.64
CA TYR A 59 -16.21 -5.02 0.59
C TYR A 59 -15.45 -3.79 1.14
N LEU A 60 -14.18 -3.65 0.81
CA LEU A 60 -13.36 -2.53 1.30
C LEU A 60 -13.89 -1.18 0.82
N LYS A 61 -14.43 -1.10 -0.40
CA LYS A 61 -15.07 0.13 -0.92
C LYS A 61 -16.33 0.51 -0.13
N LYS A 62 -17.05 -0.47 0.38
CA LYS A 62 -18.22 -0.23 1.24
C LYS A 62 -17.80 0.19 2.65
N LYS A 63 -16.68 -0.36 3.16
CA LYS A 63 -16.19 -0.10 4.51
C LYS A 63 -15.43 1.21 4.64
N PHE A 64 -14.72 1.64 3.59
CA PHE A 64 -13.86 2.83 3.59
C PHE A 64 -14.19 3.73 2.39
N LYS A 65 -14.56 4.97 2.65
CA LYS A 65 -15.01 5.92 1.61
C LYS A 65 -13.86 6.49 0.75
N ASN A 66 -12.64 6.52 1.28
CA ASN A 66 -11.49 7.20 0.68
C ASN A 66 -10.46 6.25 0.07
N ILE A 67 -10.86 5.05 -0.32
CA ILE A 67 -10.01 4.10 -1.03
C ILE A 67 -10.50 3.87 -2.44
N GLU A 68 -9.55 3.48 -3.30
CA GLU A 68 -9.83 2.96 -4.63
C GLU A 68 -9.37 1.49 -4.73
N LEU A 69 -10.07 0.72 -5.54
CA LEU A 69 -9.71 -0.66 -5.85
C LEU A 69 -9.27 -0.72 -7.32
N PHE A 70 -8.04 -1.18 -7.54
CA PHE A 70 -7.51 -1.45 -8.88
C PHE A 70 -7.38 -2.95 -9.09
N LYS A 71 -7.90 -3.45 -10.22
CA LYS A 71 -7.78 -4.86 -10.61
C LYS A 71 -6.79 -4.98 -11.76
N GLY A 72 -5.73 -5.76 -11.58
CA GLY A 72 -4.63 -5.90 -12.56
C GLY A 72 -4.10 -7.33 -12.65
N LYS A 73 -3.04 -7.54 -13.44
CA LYS A 73 -2.46 -8.87 -13.71
C LYS A 73 -2.05 -9.57 -12.42
N LYS A 74 -2.33 -10.87 -12.32
CA LYS A 74 -2.06 -11.69 -11.14
C LYS A 74 -0.57 -11.87 -10.89
N HIS A 75 0.18 -12.29 -11.90
CA HIS A 75 1.56 -12.73 -11.76
C HIS A 75 2.59 -11.61 -11.93
N ASN A 76 2.21 -10.44 -12.45
CA ASN A 76 3.11 -9.31 -12.62
C ASN A 76 2.79 -8.21 -11.61
N VAL A 77 3.51 -8.24 -10.49
CA VAL A 77 3.35 -7.29 -9.39
C VAL A 77 3.76 -5.89 -9.80
N LEU A 78 4.89 -5.75 -10.48
CA LEU A 78 5.41 -4.45 -10.92
C LEU A 78 4.44 -3.77 -11.90
N ASP A 79 3.95 -4.51 -12.90
CA ASP A 79 2.94 -4.04 -13.85
C ASP A 79 1.66 -3.58 -13.12
N ARG A 80 1.24 -4.31 -12.09
CA ARG A 80 0.05 -3.93 -11.31
C ARG A 80 0.23 -2.62 -10.55
N TYR A 81 1.42 -2.36 -9.97
CA TYR A 81 1.74 -1.07 -9.37
C TYR A 81 1.75 0.06 -10.39
N TYR A 82 2.45 -0.15 -11.51
CA TYR A 82 2.56 0.81 -12.59
C TYR A 82 1.18 1.16 -13.18
N SER A 83 0.41 0.13 -13.54
CA SER A 83 -0.93 0.29 -14.12
C SER A 83 -1.90 0.98 -13.16
N ALA A 84 -1.87 0.62 -11.86
CA ALA A 84 -2.69 1.29 -10.85
C ALA A 84 -2.32 2.77 -10.73
N ALA A 85 -1.02 3.07 -10.66
CA ALA A 85 -0.55 4.43 -10.52
C ALA A 85 -0.88 5.28 -11.76
N SER A 86 -0.70 4.73 -12.97
CA SER A 86 -1.05 5.38 -14.23
C SER A 86 -2.55 5.64 -14.33
N PHE A 87 -3.38 4.66 -14.00
CA PHE A 87 -4.85 4.77 -14.06
C PHE A 87 -5.39 5.90 -13.16
N PHE A 88 -4.79 6.08 -11.98
CA PHE A 88 -5.21 7.11 -11.03
C PHE A 88 -4.38 8.39 -11.09
N ASN A 89 -3.54 8.58 -12.11
CA ASN A 89 -2.68 9.74 -12.29
C ASN A 89 -1.81 10.05 -11.06
N VAL A 90 -1.26 8.99 -10.44
CA VAL A 90 -0.34 9.10 -9.31
C VAL A 90 1.05 9.48 -9.82
N THR A 91 1.65 10.53 -9.26
CA THR A 91 3.02 10.95 -9.63
C THR A 91 4.06 10.39 -8.68
N THR A 92 3.72 10.29 -7.39
CA THR A 92 4.59 9.71 -6.36
C THR A 92 3.87 8.55 -5.68
N VAL A 93 4.45 7.37 -5.77
CA VAL A 93 3.93 6.15 -5.17
C VAL A 93 4.56 5.92 -3.80
N VAL A 94 3.73 5.66 -2.80
CA VAL A 94 4.13 5.02 -1.55
C VAL A 94 3.71 3.56 -1.63
N ARG A 95 4.68 2.68 -1.77
CA ARG A 95 4.47 1.23 -1.84
C ARG A 95 4.38 0.65 -0.43
N ILE A 96 3.27 -0.02 -0.14
CA ILE A 96 3.03 -0.74 1.12
C ILE A 96 2.60 -2.17 0.77
N THR A 97 3.12 -3.14 1.50
CA THR A 97 2.69 -4.53 1.37
C THR A 97 1.55 -4.84 2.33
N SER A 98 0.61 -5.68 1.90
CA SER A 98 -0.62 -5.95 2.66
C SER A 98 -0.43 -6.82 3.92
N ASP A 99 0.77 -7.30 4.14
CA ASP A 99 1.15 -8.08 5.33
C ASP A 99 1.89 -7.27 6.41
N CYS A 100 1.95 -5.95 6.26
CA CYS A 100 2.53 -5.02 7.23
C CYS A 100 1.44 -4.24 8.02
N PRO A 101 0.59 -4.91 8.85
CA PRO A 101 -0.55 -4.26 9.51
C PRO A 101 -0.15 -3.21 10.55
N LEU A 102 1.10 -3.19 10.97
CA LEU A 102 1.62 -2.27 11.99
C LEU A 102 2.31 -1.04 11.40
N ILE A 103 2.20 -0.81 10.10
CA ILE A 103 2.80 0.37 9.46
C ILE A 103 2.52 1.65 10.27
N ASP A 104 3.55 2.44 10.59
CA ASP A 104 3.40 3.66 11.36
C ASP A 104 3.27 4.87 10.43
N PHE A 105 2.14 5.57 10.52
CA PHE A 105 1.87 6.75 9.69
C PHE A 105 2.80 7.93 10.00
N ARG A 106 3.36 8.02 11.22
CA ARG A 106 4.31 9.08 11.61
C ARG A 106 5.66 8.85 10.95
N LEU A 107 6.12 7.58 10.93
CA LEU A 107 7.30 7.17 10.19
C LEU A 107 7.10 7.45 8.70
N LEU A 108 5.95 7.06 8.13
CA LEU A 108 5.59 7.33 6.75
C LEU A 108 5.65 8.82 6.42
N ASP A 109 5.02 9.67 7.24
CA ASP A 109 5.02 11.12 7.03
C ASP A 109 6.43 11.71 7.10
N LYS A 110 7.27 11.23 8.02
CA LYS A 110 8.70 11.61 8.09
C LYS A 110 9.45 11.20 6.83
N MET A 111 9.23 9.98 6.35
CA MET A 111 9.88 9.49 5.13
C MET A 111 9.44 10.28 3.89
N ILE A 112 8.15 10.61 3.76
CA ILE A 112 7.65 11.44 2.65
C ILE A 112 8.28 12.85 2.70
N LYS A 113 8.40 13.43 3.89
CA LYS A 113 9.06 14.73 4.07
C LYS A 113 10.54 14.68 3.65
N ASN A 114 11.26 13.64 4.05
CA ASN A 114 12.65 13.44 3.66
C ASN A 114 12.80 13.21 2.15
N PHE A 115 11.96 12.36 1.56
CA PHE A 115 11.93 12.12 0.12
C PHE A 115 11.84 13.43 -0.68
N LYS A 116 10.90 14.31 -0.30
CA LYS A 116 10.74 15.63 -0.93
C LYS A 116 11.95 16.53 -0.73
N LYS A 117 12.55 16.54 0.47
CA LYS A 117 13.72 17.36 0.80
C LYS A 117 14.96 16.94 0.01
N LEU A 118 15.19 15.63 -0.08
CA LEU A 118 16.37 15.04 -0.73
C LEU A 118 16.30 15.08 -2.27
N LYS A 119 15.10 15.31 -2.84
CA LYS A 119 14.85 15.31 -4.29
C LYS A 119 15.34 14.06 -5.00
N VAL A 120 15.26 12.91 -4.34
CA VAL A 120 15.63 11.60 -4.89
C VAL A 120 14.44 10.97 -5.61
N ASN A 121 14.71 10.04 -6.54
CA ASN A 121 13.66 9.34 -7.29
C ASN A 121 13.13 8.08 -6.57
N TYR A 122 13.91 7.56 -5.61
CA TYR A 122 13.57 6.40 -4.79
C TYR A 122 14.10 6.59 -3.37
N TYR A 123 13.27 6.24 -2.39
CA TYR A 123 13.59 6.32 -0.97
C TYR A 123 12.95 5.15 -0.21
N SER A 124 13.73 4.44 0.59
CA SER A 124 13.26 3.24 1.27
C SER A 124 13.93 3.06 2.62
N ASN A 125 13.25 2.43 3.58
CA ASN A 125 13.83 1.94 4.82
C ASN A 125 14.14 0.42 4.79
N CYS A 126 14.00 -0.22 3.61
CA CYS A 126 14.21 -1.66 3.46
C CYS A 126 15.64 -2.04 3.08
N ILE A 127 16.44 -1.10 2.53
CA ILE A 127 17.81 -1.34 2.06
C ILE A 127 18.74 -1.55 3.27
N THR A 128 18.78 -0.57 4.15
CA THR A 128 19.45 -0.68 5.46
C THR A 128 18.37 -0.69 6.53
N ARG A 129 18.11 -1.87 7.10
CA ARG A 129 17.02 -2.04 8.06
C ARG A 129 17.40 -1.49 9.43
N THR A 130 16.76 -0.40 9.83
CA THR A 130 16.87 0.23 11.15
C THR A 130 15.56 0.16 11.95
N PHE A 131 14.49 -0.35 11.31
CA PHE A 131 13.18 -0.60 11.92
C PHE A 131 12.85 -2.09 11.90
N PRO A 132 12.01 -2.57 12.81
CA PRO A 132 11.52 -3.93 12.80
C PRO A 132 10.88 -4.31 11.45
N ASP A 133 10.92 -5.58 11.10
CA ASP A 133 10.23 -6.12 9.94
C ASP A 133 8.72 -5.82 10.02
N GLY A 134 8.09 -5.49 8.87
CA GLY A 134 6.69 -5.07 8.85
C GLY A 134 6.45 -3.55 8.93
N TYR A 135 7.53 -2.75 9.00
CA TYR A 135 7.49 -1.28 8.85
C TYR A 135 7.98 -0.83 7.47
N ASP A 136 7.94 -1.72 6.50
CA ASP A 136 8.53 -1.53 5.18
C ASP A 136 7.78 -0.47 4.37
N ILE A 137 8.52 0.57 3.95
CA ILE A 137 8.02 1.70 3.16
C ILE A 137 8.99 1.96 2.02
N GLU A 138 8.47 2.00 0.82
CA GLU A 138 9.20 2.43 -0.36
C GLU A 138 8.44 3.61 -1.01
N ILE A 139 9.18 4.66 -1.37
CA ILE A 139 8.63 5.88 -1.98
C ILE A 139 9.39 6.13 -3.28
N PHE A 140 8.66 6.31 -4.38
CA PHE A 140 9.29 6.59 -5.67
C PHE A 140 8.39 7.42 -6.57
N ASP A 141 9.05 8.20 -7.45
CA ASP A 141 8.35 8.94 -8.48
C ASP A 141 8.16 8.09 -9.73
N LEU A 142 6.95 8.16 -10.30
CA LEU A 142 6.67 7.68 -11.64
C LEU A 142 7.12 8.76 -12.61
N LYS A 143 8.33 8.63 -13.14
CA LYS A 143 8.71 9.43 -14.32
C LYS A 143 8.00 8.87 -15.54
N LYS A 144 7.40 9.78 -16.31
CA LYS A 144 6.91 9.48 -17.65
C LYS A 144 8.08 9.19 -18.59
#